data_2382dae725c267947131cdc801907d72
#
_entry.id   2382dae725c267947131cdc801907d72
#
_cell.length_a   1.000
_cell.length_b   1.000
_cell.length_c   1.000
_cell.angle_alpha   90.00
_cell.angle_beta   90.00
_cell.angle_gamma   90.00
#
_symmetry.space_group_name_H-M   'P 1'
#
loop_
_entity.id
_entity.type
_entity.pdbx_description
1 polymer ?
#
loop_
_entity_poly.entity_id
_entity_poly.type
_entity_poly.pdbx_seq_one_letter_code
_entity_poly.pdbx_strand_id
1 'polypeptide(L)'
;MLRIAPKLAPSSLVVALVVGLFLPTLVCSVAIGQNSKAGPVTGVIDGVSVEGDQYFVHGWACQEGERGSISINIYANHPAGAKPSGIYVTADTANLVNEPAVDHECHDADGGKHRFHTALPNQLLRTFQRKKLYIHGIALAGNVENSLLAGSGKFSFPAPKWPPDPPTPNLLDGTRAAAFDTQKESCEQIDIPDAAARAFKDYKGTIHLIASHYVTRAGLGPTLETAKHNCQVIFNSAHDGNITNFNDATWLNAFYNLDGKRIVALGHMEYHGWEHAGMCAQKTDTATCWYNVDTYNLSDDGGYHFARPKPPGNYFLSLPVKYEVNQGPEGYSVDANVVKVGEWYYDEVYSWAWPPKCGEGNGQKPCLVPDGACAIRTANILDPSSWRGWDGRNFTVEFVDPYRAPVANPKAHVCVTVPYLDYSTGINYHAASHLFVATLWNQGSAGWGPIGLYFTTSPDFIRWSKPELAMTQDQMLRREPDGNWSYAYFSLIDPKSADSSFMTITDSPYLYYVRMDGNHPPYRRVLFRQKIKLDWLAALHPKSALPAAANEPHGRQAMPAPR
;
A
#
# COMPACT_ATOMS: atom_id res chain seq x y z
N MET A 1 5.53 -1.25 -1.80
CA MET A 1 5.27 -2.24 -0.74
C MET A 1 3.89 -2.83 -0.88
N LEU A 2 3.81 -4.14 -1.11
CA LEU A 2 2.51 -4.81 -1.13
C LEU A 2 2.04 -4.96 0.32
N ARG A 3 0.90 -4.38 0.68
CA ARG A 3 0.25 -4.67 1.96
C ARG A 3 -0.25 -6.10 1.94
N ILE A 4 0.36 -6.98 2.71
CA ILE A 4 -0.20 -8.30 3.02
C ILE A 4 -1.17 -8.09 4.18
N ALA A 5 -2.46 -8.25 3.93
CA ALA A 5 -3.47 -8.23 4.98
C ALA A 5 -3.21 -9.38 5.98
N PRO A 6 -3.18 -9.14 7.28
CA PRO A 6 -2.99 -10.20 8.26
C PRO A 6 -4.22 -11.11 8.35
N LYS A 7 -4.00 -12.40 8.36
CA LYS A 7 -4.99 -13.40 8.76
C LYS A 7 -5.29 -13.22 10.25
N LEU A 8 -6.55 -12.98 10.58
CA LEU A 8 -7.06 -12.99 11.95
C LEU A 8 -6.84 -14.37 12.58
N ALA A 9 -6.10 -14.40 13.69
CA ALA A 9 -6.01 -15.57 14.59
C ALA A 9 -7.08 -15.46 15.69
N PRO A 10 -7.63 -16.59 16.18
CA PRO A 10 -8.70 -16.57 17.17
C PRO A 10 -8.18 -16.24 18.57
N SER A 11 -8.90 -15.35 19.24
CA SER A 11 -8.69 -14.92 20.62
C SER A 11 -8.99 -16.06 21.62
N SER A 12 -8.03 -16.38 22.46
CA SER A 12 -8.20 -17.25 23.63
C SER A 12 -8.81 -16.48 24.79
N LEU A 13 -9.95 -16.96 25.28
CA LEU A 13 -10.68 -16.42 26.43
C LEU A 13 -10.05 -16.98 27.73
N VAL A 14 -9.52 -16.11 28.58
CA VAL A 14 -9.12 -16.47 29.95
C VAL A 14 -10.29 -16.18 30.89
N VAL A 15 -10.78 -17.22 31.54
CA VAL A 15 -11.84 -17.13 32.56
C VAL A 15 -11.20 -16.95 33.93
N ALA A 16 -11.50 -15.88 34.61
CA ALA A 16 -11.19 -15.69 36.04
C ALA A 16 -12.34 -16.20 36.93
N LEU A 17 -11.99 -17.04 37.88
CA LEU A 17 -12.88 -17.66 38.85
C LEU A 17 -13.12 -16.71 40.03
N VAL A 18 -14.37 -16.39 40.32
CA VAL A 18 -14.76 -15.82 41.63
C VAL A 18 -15.76 -16.75 42.29
N VAL A 19 -15.40 -17.22 43.47
CA VAL A 19 -16.20 -18.08 44.33
C VAL A 19 -17.12 -17.23 45.21
N GLY A 20 -18.42 -17.52 45.20
CA GLY A 20 -19.38 -16.97 46.15
C GLY A 20 -20.54 -17.96 46.39
N LEU A 21 -20.61 -18.55 47.58
CA LEU A 21 -21.68 -19.42 48.04
C LEU A 21 -23.01 -18.68 48.21
N PHE A 22 -24.11 -19.33 47.78
CA PHE A 22 -25.36 -19.48 48.51
C PHE A 22 -26.35 -20.36 47.74
N LEU A 23 -26.84 -21.45 48.40
CA LEU A 23 -27.98 -22.28 47.95
C LEU A 23 -29.30 -21.57 48.33
N PRO A 24 -30.43 -21.81 47.60
CA PRO A 24 -31.18 -23.08 47.76
C PRO A 24 -31.79 -23.66 46.47
N THR A 25 -32.06 -24.92 46.57
CA THR A 25 -32.65 -25.90 45.67
C THR A 25 -33.84 -25.40 44.85
N LEU A 26 -33.68 -25.47 43.50
CA LEU A 26 -34.79 -25.58 42.58
C LEU A 26 -34.48 -26.76 41.63
N VAL A 27 -35.31 -27.78 41.65
CA VAL A 27 -35.22 -28.93 40.73
C VAL A 27 -35.50 -28.41 39.34
N CYS A 28 -34.45 -28.21 38.54
CA CYS A 28 -34.55 -27.96 37.14
C CYS A 28 -34.24 -29.28 36.44
N SER A 29 -35.24 -29.83 35.74
CA SER A 29 -35.10 -31.00 34.87
C SER A 29 -33.96 -30.77 33.91
N VAL A 30 -32.86 -31.47 34.08
CA VAL A 30 -31.76 -31.53 33.13
C VAL A 30 -32.32 -32.26 31.88
N ALA A 31 -32.65 -31.50 30.85
CA ALA A 31 -32.74 -32.06 29.53
C ALA A 31 -31.31 -32.55 29.21
N ILE A 32 -31.14 -33.85 29.24
CA ILE A 32 -29.94 -34.52 28.75
C ILE A 32 -29.93 -34.23 27.26
N GLY A 33 -29.14 -33.22 26.85
CA GLY A 33 -28.78 -33.01 25.47
C GLY A 33 -28.17 -34.30 24.96
N GLN A 34 -28.85 -34.97 24.05
CA GLN A 34 -28.27 -36.05 23.30
C GLN A 34 -26.95 -35.53 22.69
N ASN A 35 -25.85 -36.16 23.05
CA ASN A 35 -24.60 -36.04 22.30
C ASN A 35 -24.90 -36.64 20.90
N SER A 36 -25.45 -35.86 20.01
CA SER A 36 -25.51 -36.21 18.61
C SER A 36 -24.06 -36.26 18.13
N LYS A 37 -23.61 -37.42 17.78
CA LYS A 37 -22.29 -37.62 17.19
C LYS A 37 -22.30 -36.79 15.91
N ALA A 38 -21.41 -35.78 15.82
CA ALA A 38 -21.28 -34.93 14.64
C ALA A 38 -21.21 -35.80 13.38
N GLY A 39 -22.13 -35.60 12.45
CA GLY A 39 -22.22 -36.33 11.20
C GLY A 39 -21.20 -35.89 10.16
N PRO A 40 -21.26 -36.46 8.96
CA PRO A 40 -20.39 -36.09 7.85
C PRO A 40 -20.63 -34.65 7.39
N VAL A 41 -19.64 -34.08 6.70
CA VAL A 41 -19.81 -32.84 5.96
C VAL A 41 -20.54 -33.14 4.64
N THR A 42 -21.61 -32.40 4.37
CA THR A 42 -22.43 -32.53 3.15
C THR A 42 -22.69 -31.16 2.54
N GLY A 43 -23.12 -31.11 1.29
CA GLY A 43 -23.49 -29.88 0.60
C GLY A 43 -23.53 -30.01 -0.92
N VAL A 44 -24.07 -28.98 -1.54
CA VAL A 44 -24.29 -28.93 -3.00
C VAL A 44 -23.85 -27.55 -3.54
N ILE A 45 -23.20 -27.56 -4.68
CA ILE A 45 -23.02 -26.38 -5.52
C ILE A 45 -24.24 -26.25 -6.42
N ASP A 46 -25.09 -25.26 -6.18
CA ASP A 46 -26.31 -25.04 -6.98
C ASP A 46 -25.96 -24.41 -8.33
N GLY A 47 -24.95 -23.53 -8.39
CA GLY A 47 -24.59 -22.92 -9.65
C GLY A 47 -23.57 -21.81 -9.55
N VAL A 48 -23.33 -21.22 -10.71
CA VAL A 48 -22.62 -19.96 -10.87
C VAL A 48 -23.58 -18.96 -11.50
N SER A 49 -23.86 -17.86 -10.83
CA SER A 49 -24.77 -16.80 -11.28
C SER A 49 -24.01 -15.51 -11.57
N VAL A 50 -24.70 -14.58 -12.20
CA VAL A 50 -24.22 -13.21 -12.40
C VAL A 50 -25.24 -12.24 -11.87
N GLU A 51 -24.79 -11.28 -11.06
CA GLU A 51 -25.58 -10.20 -10.50
C GLU A 51 -24.89 -8.87 -10.85
N GLY A 52 -25.53 -8.07 -11.68
CA GLY A 52 -24.88 -6.92 -12.28
C GLY A 52 -23.64 -7.34 -13.10
N ASP A 53 -22.48 -6.87 -12.70
CA ASP A 53 -21.18 -7.17 -13.34
C ASP A 53 -20.33 -8.17 -12.53
N GLN A 54 -20.86 -8.70 -11.45
CA GLN A 54 -20.18 -9.64 -10.56
C GLN A 54 -20.69 -11.06 -10.75
N TYR A 55 -19.79 -12.03 -10.82
CA TYR A 55 -20.12 -13.45 -10.75
C TYR A 55 -20.06 -13.98 -9.32
N PHE A 56 -20.93 -14.94 -9.03
CA PHE A 56 -20.99 -15.62 -7.75
C PHE A 56 -21.09 -17.13 -7.97
N VAL A 57 -20.44 -17.90 -7.11
CA VAL A 57 -20.75 -19.31 -6.93
C VAL A 57 -21.60 -19.45 -5.67
N HIS A 58 -22.70 -20.20 -5.76
CA HIS A 58 -23.65 -20.35 -4.67
C HIS A 58 -24.05 -21.81 -4.47
N GLY A 59 -24.50 -22.07 -3.25
CA GLY A 59 -24.88 -23.38 -2.82
C GLY A 59 -25.12 -23.45 -1.33
N TRP A 60 -25.00 -24.64 -0.75
CA TRP A 60 -25.05 -24.84 0.68
C TRP A 60 -24.03 -25.88 1.13
N ALA A 61 -23.64 -25.82 2.40
CA ALA A 61 -22.73 -26.78 3.03
C ALA A 61 -22.94 -26.78 4.54
N CYS A 62 -22.98 -27.93 5.16
CA CYS A 62 -23.09 -28.13 6.59
C CYS A 62 -22.34 -29.37 7.07
N GLN A 63 -22.12 -29.46 8.36
CA GLN A 63 -21.80 -30.72 9.03
C GLN A 63 -23.09 -31.24 9.69
N GLU A 64 -23.55 -32.44 9.32
CA GLU A 64 -24.83 -32.99 9.80
C GLU A 64 -24.88 -33.01 11.33
N GLY A 65 -26.00 -32.51 11.88
CA GLY A 65 -26.26 -32.41 13.31
C GLY A 65 -25.53 -31.25 14.01
N GLU A 66 -24.75 -30.40 13.29
CA GLU A 66 -24.08 -29.24 13.80
C GLU A 66 -24.77 -27.96 13.31
N ARG A 67 -25.14 -27.07 14.26
CA ARG A 67 -25.77 -25.78 13.97
C ARG A 67 -24.80 -24.72 13.42
N GLY A 68 -23.51 -24.92 13.65
CA GLY A 68 -22.48 -23.99 13.24
C GLY A 68 -22.31 -23.95 11.73
N SER A 69 -22.22 -22.74 11.16
CA SER A 69 -21.84 -22.56 9.77
C SER A 69 -20.44 -23.08 9.52
N ILE A 70 -20.23 -23.85 8.45
CA ILE A 70 -18.93 -24.38 8.10
C ILE A 70 -18.22 -23.50 7.07
N SER A 71 -16.89 -23.54 7.07
CA SER A 71 -16.10 -22.94 5.99
C SER A 71 -16.15 -23.82 4.73
N ILE A 72 -16.01 -23.17 3.58
CA ILE A 72 -15.81 -23.82 2.30
C ILE A 72 -14.51 -23.37 1.66
N ASN A 73 -13.78 -24.30 1.05
CA ASN A 73 -12.58 -24.02 0.27
C ASN A 73 -12.81 -24.30 -1.20
N ILE A 74 -12.50 -23.34 -2.06
CA ILE A 74 -12.70 -23.39 -3.51
C ILE A 74 -11.38 -23.71 -4.21
N TYR A 75 -11.41 -24.65 -5.15
CA TYR A 75 -10.25 -25.11 -5.92
C TYR A 75 -10.53 -25.08 -7.42
N ALA A 76 -9.48 -24.90 -8.21
CA ALA A 76 -9.53 -24.95 -9.67
C ALA A 76 -8.82 -26.21 -10.22
N ASN A 77 -9.30 -26.72 -11.36
CA ASN A 77 -8.84 -27.88 -12.13
C ASN A 77 -9.16 -29.23 -11.51
N HIS A 78 -8.82 -29.45 -10.24
CA HIS A 78 -8.97 -30.71 -9.51
C HIS A 78 -9.42 -30.44 -8.07
N PRO A 79 -9.99 -31.40 -7.36
CA PRO A 79 -10.22 -31.28 -5.93
C PRO A 79 -8.91 -31.28 -5.13
N ALA A 80 -8.96 -30.80 -3.90
CA ALA A 80 -7.84 -30.93 -2.97
C ALA A 80 -7.47 -32.41 -2.79
N GLY A 81 -6.19 -32.71 -2.69
CA GLY A 81 -5.68 -34.07 -2.47
C GLY A 81 -5.70 -35.00 -3.72
N ALA A 82 -6.23 -34.57 -4.85
CA ALA A 82 -6.12 -35.31 -6.11
C ALA A 82 -4.68 -35.31 -6.65
N LYS A 83 -4.42 -36.15 -7.66
CA LYS A 83 -3.11 -36.15 -8.38
C LYS A 83 -3.35 -35.87 -9.87
N PRO A 84 -2.98 -34.67 -10.39
CA PRO A 84 -2.44 -33.52 -9.68
C PRO A 84 -3.45 -32.88 -8.71
N SER A 85 -2.96 -32.28 -7.65
CA SER A 85 -3.82 -31.58 -6.68
C SER A 85 -4.47 -30.35 -7.28
N GLY A 86 -5.67 -30.03 -6.82
CA GLY A 86 -6.35 -28.78 -7.17
C GLY A 86 -5.57 -27.56 -6.72
N ILE A 87 -5.70 -26.49 -7.49
CA ILE A 87 -5.13 -25.17 -7.16
C ILE A 87 -6.12 -24.48 -6.22
N TYR A 88 -5.69 -24.16 -5.00
CA TYR A 88 -6.49 -23.37 -4.08
C TYR A 88 -6.78 -21.98 -4.66
N VAL A 89 -8.04 -21.55 -4.59
CA VAL A 89 -8.50 -20.28 -5.16
C VAL A 89 -8.87 -19.29 -4.05
N THR A 90 -9.80 -19.68 -3.17
CA THR A 90 -10.29 -18.84 -2.07
C THR A 90 -11.07 -19.70 -1.07
N ALA A 91 -11.47 -19.08 0.05
CA ALA A 91 -12.38 -19.66 1.03
C ALA A 91 -13.54 -18.71 1.31
N ASP A 92 -14.65 -19.26 1.83
CA ASP A 92 -15.79 -18.52 2.34
C ASP A 92 -16.45 -19.31 3.47
N THR A 93 -17.55 -18.80 4.02
CA THR A 93 -18.32 -19.47 5.07
C THR A 93 -19.76 -19.63 4.61
N ALA A 94 -20.32 -20.82 4.76
CA ALA A 94 -21.72 -21.12 4.47
C ALA A 94 -22.60 -20.60 5.63
N ASN A 95 -22.77 -19.27 5.74
CA ASN A 95 -23.39 -18.58 6.86
C ASN A 95 -24.63 -17.75 6.50
N LEU A 96 -25.16 -17.93 5.31
CA LEU A 96 -26.41 -17.29 4.89
C LEU A 96 -27.62 -18.15 5.26
N VAL A 97 -28.75 -17.49 5.50
CA VAL A 97 -30.01 -18.13 5.82
C VAL A 97 -30.41 -19.11 4.68
N ASN A 98 -30.86 -20.27 5.05
CA ASN A 98 -31.29 -21.30 4.12
C ASN A 98 -32.79 -21.63 4.27
N GLU A 99 -33.33 -22.38 3.32
CA GLU A 99 -34.66 -22.91 3.32
C GLU A 99 -34.77 -24.23 4.12
N PRO A 100 -35.98 -24.60 4.59
CA PRO A 100 -36.21 -25.81 5.41
C PRO A 100 -35.72 -27.10 4.80
N ALA A 101 -35.61 -27.20 3.46
CA ALA A 101 -35.07 -28.38 2.79
C ALA A 101 -33.59 -28.60 3.12
N VAL A 102 -32.82 -27.53 3.23
CA VAL A 102 -31.40 -27.59 3.63
C VAL A 102 -31.28 -27.95 5.12
N ASP A 103 -32.16 -27.41 5.98
CA ASP A 103 -32.20 -27.78 7.40
C ASP A 103 -32.46 -29.29 7.56
N HIS A 104 -33.37 -29.85 6.77
CA HIS A 104 -33.65 -31.29 6.76
C HIS A 104 -32.41 -32.11 6.36
N GLU A 105 -31.74 -31.74 5.29
CA GLU A 105 -30.49 -32.41 4.83
C GLU A 105 -29.33 -32.26 5.82
N CYS A 106 -29.28 -31.16 6.53
CA CYS A 106 -28.27 -30.88 7.56
C CYS A 106 -28.61 -31.49 8.93
N HIS A 107 -29.78 -32.09 9.07
CA HIS A 107 -30.31 -32.56 10.37
C HIS A 107 -30.35 -31.45 11.43
N ASP A 108 -30.63 -30.20 11.01
CA ASP A 108 -30.74 -29.01 11.87
C ASP A 108 -32.20 -28.54 11.91
N ALA A 109 -32.99 -29.10 12.84
CA ALA A 109 -34.43 -28.82 12.95
C ALA A 109 -34.75 -27.37 13.39
N ASP A 110 -33.81 -26.64 13.92
CA ASP A 110 -34.03 -25.32 14.49
C ASP A 110 -33.67 -24.14 13.53
N GLY A 111 -33.30 -24.44 12.31
CA GLY A 111 -32.98 -23.48 11.26
C GLY A 111 -31.60 -22.89 11.39
N GLY A 112 -30.66 -23.39 10.62
CA GLY A 112 -29.27 -22.96 10.57
C GLY A 112 -29.00 -21.88 9.52
N LYS A 113 -27.73 -21.58 9.38
CA LYS A 113 -27.19 -20.77 8.28
C LYS A 113 -26.17 -21.60 7.55
N HIS A 114 -26.58 -22.21 6.44
CA HIS A 114 -25.77 -23.19 5.71
C HIS A 114 -25.59 -22.83 4.23
N ARG A 115 -26.16 -21.71 3.77
CA ARG A 115 -25.97 -21.23 2.41
C ARG A 115 -24.69 -20.41 2.27
N PHE A 116 -24.07 -20.49 1.10
CA PHE A 116 -22.98 -19.62 0.68
C PHE A 116 -23.32 -18.93 -0.65
N HIS A 117 -22.79 -17.74 -0.82
CA HIS A 117 -22.90 -16.92 -2.02
C HIS A 117 -21.59 -16.15 -2.21
N THR A 118 -20.61 -16.86 -2.75
CA THR A 118 -19.22 -16.40 -2.80
C THR A 118 -18.95 -15.62 -4.06
N ALA A 119 -18.52 -14.39 -3.91
CA ALA A 119 -18.12 -13.55 -5.04
C ALA A 119 -16.87 -14.11 -5.74
N LEU A 120 -16.90 -14.08 -7.08
CA LEU A 120 -15.78 -14.44 -7.94
C LEU A 120 -15.27 -13.17 -8.65
N PRO A 121 -14.35 -12.41 -8.04
CA PRO A 121 -13.84 -11.16 -8.61
C PRO A 121 -13.18 -11.37 -9.98
N ASN A 122 -13.23 -10.36 -10.85
CA ASN A 122 -12.67 -10.43 -12.20
C ASN A 122 -11.18 -10.83 -12.22
N GLN A 123 -10.40 -10.38 -11.23
CA GLN A 123 -9.00 -10.78 -11.10
C GLN A 123 -8.84 -12.30 -10.90
N LEU A 124 -9.67 -12.89 -10.04
CA LEU A 124 -9.72 -14.32 -9.81
C LEU A 124 -10.16 -15.07 -11.09
N LEU A 125 -11.24 -14.60 -11.71
CA LEU A 125 -11.77 -15.19 -12.93
C LEU A 125 -10.76 -15.16 -14.07
N ARG A 126 -9.98 -14.11 -14.19
CA ARG A 126 -8.91 -13.99 -15.18
C ARG A 126 -7.89 -15.12 -15.08
N THR A 127 -7.48 -15.45 -13.84
CA THR A 127 -6.50 -16.51 -13.57
C THR A 127 -7.08 -17.90 -13.79
N PHE A 128 -8.37 -18.10 -13.45
CA PHE A 128 -8.98 -19.43 -13.39
C PHE A 128 -10.07 -19.67 -14.44
N GLN A 129 -10.36 -18.72 -15.34
CA GLN A 129 -11.39 -18.87 -16.36
C GLN A 129 -11.31 -20.22 -17.11
N ARG A 130 -12.47 -20.81 -17.39
CA ARG A 130 -12.64 -22.12 -18.06
C ARG A 130 -12.10 -23.33 -17.29
N LYS A 131 -11.39 -23.13 -16.16
CA LYS A 131 -10.97 -24.23 -15.30
C LYS A 131 -12.16 -24.78 -14.53
N LYS A 132 -12.17 -26.10 -14.29
CA LYS A 132 -13.22 -26.74 -13.49
C LYS A 132 -13.17 -26.25 -12.04
N LEU A 133 -14.35 -26.05 -11.45
CA LEU A 133 -14.56 -25.55 -10.09
C LEU A 133 -14.88 -26.71 -9.15
N TYR A 134 -14.19 -26.77 -8.01
CA TYR A 134 -14.39 -27.76 -6.96
C TYR A 134 -14.49 -27.06 -5.61
N ILE A 135 -15.40 -27.51 -4.73
CA ILE A 135 -15.58 -26.94 -3.40
C ILE A 135 -15.54 -28.06 -2.37
N HIS A 136 -14.74 -27.88 -1.33
CA HIS A 136 -14.72 -28.72 -0.14
C HIS A 136 -15.38 -27.98 1.01
N GLY A 137 -16.31 -28.62 1.70
CA GLY A 137 -16.78 -28.22 3.02
C GLY A 137 -15.77 -28.66 4.07
N ILE A 138 -15.54 -27.81 5.05
CA ILE A 138 -14.53 -27.99 6.11
C ILE A 138 -15.23 -28.34 7.42
N ALA A 139 -14.94 -29.50 7.98
CA ALA A 139 -15.55 -29.98 9.23
C ALA A 139 -15.25 -29.03 10.39
N LEU A 140 -16.27 -28.79 11.24
CA LEU A 140 -16.17 -27.98 12.45
C LEU A 140 -15.66 -28.76 13.64
N ALA A 141 -16.13 -30.00 13.80
CA ALA A 141 -15.94 -30.76 15.02
C ALA A 141 -15.71 -32.24 14.74
N GLY A 142 -15.04 -32.90 15.67
CA GLY A 142 -14.79 -34.32 15.63
C GLY A 142 -13.69 -34.76 14.65
N ASN A 143 -13.46 -36.06 14.58
CA ASN A 143 -12.57 -36.68 13.59
C ASN A 143 -13.31 -36.92 12.28
N VAL A 144 -13.96 -35.88 11.75
CA VAL A 144 -14.74 -35.95 10.49
C VAL A 144 -13.88 -35.35 9.37
N GLU A 145 -13.80 -36.05 8.26
CA GLU A 145 -13.04 -35.58 7.10
C GLU A 145 -13.79 -34.46 6.34
N ASN A 146 -13.02 -33.53 5.78
CA ASN A 146 -13.54 -32.52 4.86
C ASN A 146 -14.08 -33.22 3.61
N SER A 147 -15.27 -32.83 3.16
CA SER A 147 -15.92 -33.48 2.03
C SER A 147 -15.99 -32.59 0.78
N LEU A 148 -15.83 -33.24 -0.36
CA LEU A 148 -16.08 -32.60 -1.66
C LEU A 148 -17.60 -32.43 -1.86
N LEU A 149 -18.06 -31.19 -2.06
CA LEU A 149 -19.46 -30.89 -2.24
C LEU A 149 -20.01 -31.48 -3.58
N ALA A 150 -21.24 -31.94 -3.57
CA ALA A 150 -21.93 -32.40 -4.77
C ALA A 150 -21.99 -31.25 -5.82
N GLY A 151 -21.83 -31.57 -7.09
CA GLY A 151 -21.73 -30.58 -8.15
C GLY A 151 -20.32 -30.11 -8.46
N SER A 152 -19.32 -30.44 -7.61
CA SER A 152 -17.92 -30.16 -7.90
C SER A 152 -17.49 -30.78 -9.25
N GLY A 153 -16.77 -29.99 -10.05
CA GLY A 153 -16.35 -30.37 -11.40
C GLY A 153 -17.43 -30.26 -12.49
N LYS A 154 -18.70 -30.04 -12.14
CA LYS A 154 -19.76 -29.74 -13.12
C LYS A 154 -19.65 -28.33 -13.67
N PHE A 155 -19.35 -27.36 -12.82
CA PHE A 155 -19.20 -25.95 -13.16
C PHE A 155 -17.75 -25.62 -13.53
N SER A 156 -17.59 -24.50 -14.23
CA SER A 156 -16.29 -23.92 -14.54
C SER A 156 -16.29 -22.45 -14.14
N PHE A 157 -15.13 -21.91 -13.79
CA PHE A 157 -14.98 -20.48 -13.61
C PHE A 157 -15.34 -19.76 -14.92
N PRO A 158 -16.27 -18.79 -14.90
CA PRO A 158 -16.63 -18.03 -16.10
C PRO A 158 -15.49 -17.14 -16.59
N ALA A 159 -15.61 -16.64 -17.80
CA ALA A 159 -14.74 -15.54 -18.24
C ALA A 159 -15.11 -14.27 -17.49
N PRO A 160 -14.13 -13.39 -17.14
CA PRO A 160 -14.43 -12.16 -16.47
C PRO A 160 -15.38 -11.28 -17.29
N LYS A 161 -16.34 -10.66 -16.60
CA LYS A 161 -17.27 -9.68 -17.18
C LYS A 161 -16.78 -8.28 -16.78
N TRP A 162 -16.18 -7.59 -17.73
CA TRP A 162 -15.67 -6.27 -17.46
C TRP A 162 -16.82 -5.25 -17.48
N PRO A 163 -16.92 -4.38 -16.45
CA PRO A 163 -17.86 -3.26 -16.49
C PRO A 163 -17.51 -2.32 -17.65
N PRO A 164 -18.46 -1.53 -18.16
CA PRO A 164 -18.15 -0.47 -19.10
C PRO A 164 -17.11 0.47 -18.49
N ASP A 165 -16.21 0.97 -19.32
CA ASP A 165 -15.19 1.89 -18.85
C ASP A 165 -15.86 3.13 -18.26
N PRO A 166 -15.54 3.55 -17.03
CA PRO A 166 -15.96 4.86 -16.54
C PRO A 166 -15.39 5.94 -17.46
N PRO A 167 -16.00 7.11 -17.56
CA PRO A 167 -15.42 8.23 -18.29
C PRO A 167 -14.07 8.56 -17.63
N THR A 168 -13.00 8.11 -18.25
CA THR A 168 -11.64 8.31 -17.75
C THR A 168 -11.02 9.52 -18.42
N PRO A 169 -10.16 10.26 -17.69
CA PRO A 169 -9.20 11.14 -18.33
C PRO A 169 -8.46 10.37 -19.42
N ASN A 170 -8.26 10.98 -20.57
CA ASN A 170 -7.72 10.33 -21.77
C ASN A 170 -6.31 9.75 -21.53
N LEU A 171 -6.24 8.55 -21.01
CA LEU A 171 -5.01 7.78 -21.03
C LEU A 171 -4.81 7.27 -22.46
N LEU A 172 -3.75 7.73 -23.11
CA LEU A 172 -3.49 7.38 -24.51
C LEU A 172 -3.12 5.90 -24.60
N ASP A 173 -3.99 5.12 -25.25
CA ASP A 173 -3.69 3.75 -25.63
C ASP A 173 -2.60 3.70 -26.71
N GLY A 174 -1.77 2.66 -26.70
CA GLY A 174 -0.79 2.37 -27.74
C GLY A 174 0.60 2.98 -27.53
N THR A 175 0.83 3.82 -26.52
CA THR A 175 2.15 4.40 -26.22
C THR A 175 2.88 3.71 -25.07
N ARG A 176 2.34 2.59 -24.55
CA ARG A 176 2.96 1.83 -23.45
C ARG A 176 4.26 1.16 -23.91
N ALA A 177 5.35 1.43 -23.22
CA ALA A 177 6.66 0.83 -23.46
C ALA A 177 7.29 0.40 -22.14
N ALA A 178 8.01 -0.72 -22.14
CA ALA A 178 8.84 -1.11 -21.01
C ALA A 178 10.04 -0.15 -20.92
N ALA A 179 10.25 0.42 -19.74
CA ALA A 179 11.44 1.21 -19.39
C ALA A 179 12.50 0.37 -18.68
N PHE A 180 12.07 -0.68 -17.94
CA PHE A 180 12.93 -1.69 -17.35
C PHE A 180 12.14 -3.00 -17.19
N ASP A 181 12.62 -4.08 -17.76
CA ASP A 181 12.04 -5.43 -17.69
C ASP A 181 13.01 -6.36 -16.96
N THR A 182 12.71 -6.73 -15.73
CA THR A 182 13.62 -7.52 -14.88
C THR A 182 14.02 -8.87 -15.48
N GLN A 183 13.20 -9.47 -16.33
CA GLN A 183 13.55 -10.73 -16.98
C GLN A 183 14.63 -10.59 -18.05
N LYS A 184 14.85 -9.38 -18.56
CA LYS A 184 15.77 -9.12 -19.66
C LYS A 184 17.00 -8.32 -19.23
N GLU A 185 16.84 -7.44 -18.23
CA GLU A 185 17.77 -6.36 -17.97
C GLU A 185 18.30 -6.36 -16.52
N SER A 186 17.73 -7.20 -15.63
CA SER A 186 18.15 -7.29 -14.23
C SER A 186 19.59 -7.77 -14.11
N CYS A 187 20.40 -7.10 -13.32
CA CYS A 187 21.80 -7.42 -13.07
C CYS A 187 21.98 -8.50 -12.00
N GLU A 188 20.99 -8.64 -11.13
CA GLU A 188 20.90 -9.66 -10.07
C GLU A 188 19.45 -9.84 -9.62
N GLN A 189 19.18 -10.85 -8.80
CA GLN A 189 17.81 -11.22 -8.42
C GLN A 189 17.03 -10.09 -7.72
N ILE A 190 17.71 -9.28 -6.91
CA ILE A 190 17.10 -8.15 -6.17
C ILE A 190 17.08 -6.84 -6.97
N ASP A 191 17.58 -6.84 -8.18
CA ASP A 191 17.57 -5.68 -9.07
C ASP A 191 16.19 -5.56 -9.73
N ILE A 192 15.26 -5.01 -8.98
CA ILE A 192 13.84 -4.88 -9.31
C ILE A 192 13.35 -3.44 -9.09
N PRO A 193 12.39 -2.94 -9.89
CA PRO A 193 11.73 -1.68 -9.59
C PRO A 193 10.77 -1.86 -8.40
N ASP A 194 11.14 -1.27 -7.25
CA ASP A 194 10.42 -1.40 -5.99
C ASP A 194 10.02 -0.05 -5.36
N ALA A 195 10.07 0.98 -6.16
CA ALA A 195 9.60 2.31 -5.83
C ALA A 195 9.04 3.01 -7.07
N ALA A 196 8.36 4.12 -6.88
CA ALA A 196 7.89 4.94 -7.98
C ALA A 196 9.07 5.54 -8.76
N ALA A 197 8.97 5.56 -10.10
CA ALA A 197 10.04 6.07 -10.94
C ALA A 197 10.28 7.56 -10.67
N ARG A 198 11.56 7.94 -10.63
CA ARG A 198 12.04 9.31 -10.52
C ARG A 198 13.08 9.58 -11.60
N ALA A 199 13.22 10.83 -11.98
CA ALA A 199 14.28 11.19 -12.92
C ALA A 199 14.92 12.53 -12.56
N PHE A 200 16.17 12.68 -12.93
CA PHE A 200 16.86 13.97 -12.97
C PHE A 200 17.87 13.99 -14.13
N LYS A 201 18.29 15.20 -14.51
CA LYS A 201 19.29 15.40 -15.55
C LYS A 201 20.58 15.92 -14.93
N ASP A 202 21.68 15.19 -15.11
CA ASP A 202 22.99 15.58 -14.56
C ASP A 202 23.64 16.75 -15.35
N TYR A 203 24.81 17.19 -14.89
CA TYR A 203 25.59 18.28 -15.51
C TYR A 203 26.13 17.95 -16.91
N LYS A 204 26.11 16.68 -17.32
CA LYS A 204 26.46 16.22 -18.67
C LYS A 204 25.25 16.17 -19.60
N GLY A 205 24.07 16.42 -19.07
CA GLY A 205 22.81 16.29 -19.79
C GLY A 205 22.26 14.86 -19.83
N THR A 206 22.88 13.93 -19.08
CA THR A 206 22.40 12.54 -18.98
C THR A 206 21.18 12.49 -18.05
N ILE A 207 20.14 11.82 -18.48
CA ILE A 207 19.00 11.51 -17.63
C ILE A 207 19.30 10.26 -16.82
N HIS A 208 19.09 10.36 -15.52
CA HIS A 208 19.05 9.25 -14.59
C HIS A 208 17.58 8.92 -14.33
N LEU A 209 17.13 7.72 -14.70
CA LEU A 209 15.79 7.18 -14.43
C LEU A 209 15.93 6.11 -13.36
N ILE A 210 15.32 6.32 -12.20
CA ILE A 210 15.49 5.47 -11.02
C ILE A 210 14.12 4.96 -10.57
N ALA A 211 14.00 3.65 -10.37
CA ALA A 211 12.89 3.02 -9.65
C ALA A 211 13.54 2.13 -8.59
N SER A 212 13.80 2.70 -7.44
CA SER A 212 14.78 2.23 -6.45
C SER A 212 14.43 0.87 -5.84
N HIS A 213 15.48 0.17 -5.43
CA HIS A 213 15.49 -0.88 -4.43
C HIS A 213 16.59 -0.56 -3.41
N TYR A 214 16.75 -1.32 -2.33
CA TYR A 214 17.80 -1.05 -1.33
C TYR A 214 19.24 -1.23 -1.88
N VAL A 215 19.40 -1.85 -3.06
CA VAL A 215 20.58 -1.71 -3.94
C VAL A 215 20.12 -0.91 -5.14
N THR A 216 20.41 0.38 -5.15
CA THR A 216 19.88 1.31 -6.15
C THR A 216 20.75 1.36 -7.40
N ARG A 217 20.10 1.24 -8.56
CA ARG A 217 20.67 1.43 -9.89
C ARG A 217 19.84 2.44 -10.68
N ALA A 218 20.38 2.91 -11.79
CA ALA A 218 19.71 3.88 -12.66
C ALA A 218 19.70 3.42 -14.11
N GLY A 219 18.63 3.77 -14.82
CA GLY A 219 18.64 3.83 -16.27
C GLY A 219 19.31 5.13 -16.72
N LEU A 220 20.26 5.06 -17.64
CA LEU A 220 21.04 6.20 -18.12
C LEU A 220 20.82 6.43 -19.61
N GLY A 221 20.62 7.69 -20.02
CA GLY A 221 20.45 8.05 -21.44
C GLY A 221 20.22 9.54 -21.66
N PRO A 222 20.24 9.98 -22.93
CA PRO A 222 20.00 11.38 -23.26
C PRO A 222 18.54 11.81 -23.14
N THR A 223 17.58 10.86 -23.17
CA THR A 223 16.15 11.12 -23.02
C THR A 223 15.50 10.04 -22.15
N LEU A 224 14.28 10.31 -21.64
CA LEU A 224 13.49 9.33 -20.88
C LEU A 224 13.18 8.07 -21.69
N GLU A 225 13.06 8.20 -23.02
CA GLU A 225 12.77 7.10 -23.93
C GLU A 225 13.97 6.18 -24.16
N THR A 226 15.16 6.73 -24.09
CA THR A 226 16.43 6.04 -24.39
C THR A 226 17.26 5.74 -23.16
N ALA A 227 16.82 6.15 -21.97
CA ALA A 227 17.42 5.76 -20.71
C ALA A 227 17.33 4.23 -20.56
N LYS A 228 18.49 3.56 -20.53
CA LYS A 228 18.62 2.11 -20.40
C LYS A 228 19.16 1.75 -19.04
N HIS A 229 18.60 0.70 -18.46
CA HIS A 229 19.06 0.16 -17.18
C HIS A 229 20.57 -0.11 -17.22
N ASN A 230 21.25 0.23 -16.12
CA ASN A 230 22.70 0.12 -15.97
C ASN A 230 23.04 -0.62 -14.69
N CYS A 231 23.97 -1.57 -14.77
CA CYS A 231 24.36 -2.40 -13.62
C CYS A 231 25.23 -1.69 -12.57
N GLN A 232 25.68 -0.46 -12.81
CA GLN A 232 26.40 0.30 -11.80
C GLN A 232 25.50 0.59 -10.60
N VAL A 233 25.95 0.16 -9.43
CA VAL A 233 25.30 0.48 -8.15
C VAL A 233 25.62 1.92 -7.80
N ILE A 234 24.58 2.75 -7.65
CA ILE A 234 24.72 4.17 -7.28
C ILE A 234 24.52 4.39 -5.78
N PHE A 235 23.84 3.44 -5.10
CA PHE A 235 23.67 3.41 -3.65
C PHE A 235 23.45 1.98 -3.20
N ASN A 236 24.03 1.61 -2.05
CA ASN A 236 23.86 0.31 -1.41
C ASN A 236 23.55 0.49 0.07
N SER A 237 22.50 -0.14 0.55
CA SER A 237 22.14 -0.17 1.96
C SER A 237 23.18 -0.93 2.78
N ALA A 238 23.46 -0.45 3.99
CA ALA A 238 24.47 -1.06 4.86
C ALA A 238 23.95 -2.28 5.64
N HIS A 239 22.61 -2.44 5.76
CA HIS A 239 21.98 -3.47 6.59
C HIS A 239 22.51 -3.48 8.03
N ASP A 240 22.60 -2.28 8.62
CA ASP A 240 23.13 -2.07 9.98
C ASP A 240 22.08 -2.44 11.03
N GLY A 241 22.37 -3.47 11.82
CA GLY A 241 21.50 -3.91 12.92
C GLY A 241 21.39 -2.93 14.09
N ASN A 242 22.22 -1.89 14.13
CA ASN A 242 22.11 -0.84 15.13
C ASN A 242 21.12 0.24 14.67
N ILE A 243 19.87 0.15 15.13
CA ILE A 243 18.80 1.08 14.79
C ILE A 243 19.17 2.56 15.02
N THR A 244 20.06 2.86 15.97
CA THR A 244 20.46 4.25 16.28
C THR A 244 21.26 4.92 15.14
N ASN A 245 21.75 4.14 14.19
CA ASN A 245 22.49 4.63 13.03
C ASN A 245 21.56 4.98 11.85
N PHE A 246 20.29 4.56 11.87
CA PHE A 246 19.32 4.73 10.79
C PHE A 246 19.89 4.31 9.43
N ASN A 247 20.51 3.12 9.36
CA ASN A 247 21.29 2.69 8.21
C ASN A 247 21.06 1.22 7.83
N ASP A 248 19.82 0.77 7.95
CA ASP A 248 19.38 -0.55 7.50
C ASP A 248 18.90 -0.51 6.04
N ALA A 249 17.99 -1.33 5.61
CA ALA A 249 17.48 -1.40 4.25
C ALA A 249 16.86 -0.05 3.83
N THR A 250 17.37 0.56 2.76
CA THR A 250 17.01 1.92 2.36
C THR A 250 16.72 2.03 0.88
N TRP A 251 15.55 2.54 0.53
CA TRP A 251 15.14 2.90 -0.82
C TRP A 251 15.30 4.41 -1.02
N LEU A 252 16.01 4.83 -2.07
CA LEU A 252 16.08 6.25 -2.42
C LEU A 252 14.84 6.60 -3.25
N ASN A 253 13.89 7.35 -2.68
CA ASN A 253 12.56 7.56 -3.26
C ASN A 253 12.31 8.95 -3.81
N ALA A 254 13.00 10.00 -3.30
CA ALA A 254 12.86 11.35 -3.78
C ALA A 254 14.23 11.94 -4.14
N PHE A 255 14.29 12.64 -5.28
CA PHE A 255 15.53 13.24 -5.75
C PHE A 255 15.31 14.72 -6.08
N TYR A 256 16.28 15.55 -5.71
CA TYR A 256 16.30 16.95 -6.12
C TYR A 256 17.68 17.35 -6.62
N ASN A 257 17.72 17.82 -7.86
CA ASN A 257 18.94 18.27 -8.52
C ASN A 257 19.17 19.77 -8.26
N LEU A 258 20.27 20.12 -7.61
CA LEU A 258 20.63 21.51 -7.29
C LEU A 258 21.34 22.22 -8.45
N ASP A 259 22.32 21.59 -9.05
CA ASP A 259 23.21 22.20 -10.04
C ASP A 259 23.77 21.21 -11.09
N GLY A 260 23.18 20.03 -11.17
CA GLY A 260 23.60 18.94 -12.06
C GLY A 260 24.70 18.06 -11.47
N LYS A 261 25.46 18.51 -10.47
CA LYS A 261 26.48 17.73 -9.75
C LYS A 261 25.97 17.29 -8.39
N ARG A 262 25.41 18.22 -7.63
CA ARG A 262 24.87 17.95 -6.31
C ARG A 262 23.41 17.55 -6.43
N ILE A 263 23.13 16.29 -6.08
CA ILE A 263 21.79 15.71 -6.10
C ILE A 263 21.47 15.27 -4.69
N VAL A 264 20.42 15.84 -4.10
CA VAL A 264 19.87 15.35 -2.82
C VAL A 264 18.97 14.17 -3.10
N ALA A 265 19.10 13.12 -2.30
CA ALA A 265 18.18 11.98 -2.32
C ALA A 265 17.63 11.74 -0.91
N LEU A 266 16.30 11.77 -0.81
CA LEU A 266 15.58 11.38 0.40
C LEU A 266 15.28 9.90 0.31
N GLY A 267 15.58 9.15 1.36
CA GLY A 267 15.48 7.70 1.37
C GLY A 267 14.54 7.22 2.47
N HIS A 268 13.70 6.29 2.11
CA HIS A 268 12.90 5.53 3.03
C HIS A 268 13.73 4.37 3.58
N MET A 269 14.09 4.42 4.84
CA MET A 269 14.82 3.36 5.53
C MET A 269 13.86 2.51 6.35
N GLU A 270 13.87 1.22 6.09
CA GLU A 270 13.13 0.20 6.83
C GLU A 270 14.11 -0.54 7.74
N TYR A 271 13.89 -0.45 9.05
CA TYR A 271 14.56 -1.31 10.00
C TYR A 271 13.86 -2.65 10.06
N HIS A 272 14.53 -3.68 9.57
CA HIS A 272 14.04 -5.04 9.52
C HIS A 272 14.46 -5.82 10.76
N GLY A 273 13.83 -5.56 11.91
CA GLY A 273 14.18 -6.19 13.19
C GLY A 273 14.27 -7.70 13.13
N TRP A 274 13.53 -8.37 12.23
CA TRP A 274 13.61 -9.82 12.03
C TRP A 274 14.92 -10.31 11.42
N GLU A 275 15.69 -9.44 10.76
CA GLU A 275 17.01 -9.76 10.20
C GLU A 275 18.12 -9.62 11.23
N HIS A 276 17.83 -8.97 12.38
CA HIS A 276 18.81 -8.64 13.39
C HIS A 276 18.59 -9.42 14.69
N ALA A 277 19.67 -9.99 15.25
CA ALA A 277 19.60 -10.83 16.44
C ALA A 277 19.06 -10.07 17.66
N GLY A 278 18.00 -10.60 18.29
CA GLY A 278 17.41 -10.02 19.50
C GLY A 278 16.46 -8.84 19.25
N MET A 279 16.29 -8.40 17.98
CA MET A 279 15.46 -7.26 17.64
C MET A 279 14.04 -7.65 17.18
N CYS A 280 13.73 -8.94 17.14
CA CYS A 280 12.41 -9.47 16.86
C CYS A 280 12.21 -10.80 17.58
N ALA A 281 11.14 -10.92 18.37
CA ALA A 281 10.83 -12.17 19.06
C ALA A 281 10.10 -13.17 18.15
N GLN A 282 9.36 -12.68 17.14
CA GLN A 282 8.58 -13.51 16.22
C GLN A 282 9.12 -13.38 14.80
N LYS A 283 9.99 -14.29 14.38
CA LYS A 283 10.59 -14.29 13.05
C LYS A 283 9.60 -14.56 11.91
N THR A 284 8.41 -15.05 12.19
CA THR A 284 7.36 -15.38 11.20
C THR A 284 6.38 -14.25 10.94
N ASP A 285 6.30 -13.25 11.83
CA ASP A 285 5.48 -12.06 11.65
C ASP A 285 6.39 -10.84 11.52
N THR A 286 6.85 -10.61 10.30
CA THR A 286 7.77 -9.51 9.99
C THR A 286 7.13 -8.13 10.22
N ALA A 287 5.81 -8.01 10.12
CA ALA A 287 5.11 -6.75 10.34
C ALA A 287 5.28 -6.20 11.77
N THR A 288 5.47 -7.07 12.77
CA THR A 288 5.59 -6.63 14.17
C THR A 288 6.98 -6.13 14.56
N CYS A 289 7.95 -6.18 13.65
CA CYS A 289 9.34 -5.81 13.92
C CYS A 289 9.87 -4.83 12.86
N TRP A 290 9.03 -3.92 12.43
CA TRP A 290 9.29 -3.02 11.32
C TRP A 290 9.19 -1.55 11.78
N TYR A 291 10.28 -0.79 11.61
CA TYR A 291 10.36 0.61 12.02
C TYR A 291 10.99 1.45 10.91
N ASN A 292 10.33 2.54 10.54
CA ASN A 292 10.72 3.37 9.40
C ASN A 292 11.29 4.72 9.83
N VAL A 293 12.36 5.14 9.16
CA VAL A 293 12.98 6.45 9.29
C VAL A 293 13.31 6.99 7.90
N ASP A 294 13.06 8.26 7.67
CA ASP A 294 13.44 8.89 6.40
C ASP A 294 14.82 9.52 6.50
N THR A 295 15.68 9.11 5.58
CA THR A 295 17.11 9.38 5.60
C THR A 295 17.50 10.36 4.52
N TYR A 296 18.60 11.08 4.78
CA TYR A 296 19.18 12.06 3.88
C TYR A 296 20.44 11.49 3.23
N ASN A 297 20.53 11.60 1.90
CA ASN A 297 21.67 11.14 1.13
C ASN A 297 22.04 12.21 0.10
N LEU A 298 23.32 12.27 -0.27
CA LEU A 298 23.86 13.29 -1.17
C LEU A 298 24.80 12.65 -2.21
N SER A 299 24.69 13.11 -3.44
CA SER A 299 25.67 12.90 -4.50
C SER A 299 26.34 14.22 -4.87
N ASP A 300 27.66 14.20 -5.05
CA ASP A 300 28.47 15.33 -5.53
C ASP A 300 29.04 15.10 -6.93
N ASP A 301 28.68 13.99 -7.58
CA ASP A 301 29.20 13.56 -8.88
C ASP A 301 28.15 13.46 -10.00
N GLY A 302 26.96 14.03 -9.75
CA GLY A 302 25.86 14.01 -10.73
C GLY A 302 24.91 12.82 -10.60
N GLY A 303 24.90 12.12 -9.45
CA GLY A 303 24.02 11.00 -9.21
C GLY A 303 24.61 9.63 -9.56
N TYR A 304 25.91 9.57 -9.83
CA TYR A 304 26.60 8.30 -10.08
C TYR A 304 26.90 7.54 -8.80
N HIS A 305 27.06 8.26 -7.67
CA HIS A 305 27.19 7.69 -6.33
C HIS A 305 26.47 8.56 -5.31
N PHE A 306 25.71 7.92 -4.43
CA PHE A 306 25.09 8.58 -3.28
C PHE A 306 25.72 8.07 -1.99
N ALA A 307 25.95 9.00 -1.08
CA ALA A 307 26.49 8.71 0.25
C ALA A 307 25.57 9.29 1.33
N ARG A 308 25.43 8.57 2.42
CA ARG A 308 24.75 9.05 3.62
C ARG A 308 25.72 9.85 4.46
N PRO A 309 25.41 11.10 4.83
CA PRO A 309 26.22 11.88 5.76
C PRO A 309 26.32 11.18 7.12
N LYS A 310 27.35 11.54 7.88
CA LYS A 310 27.45 11.07 9.27
C LYS A 310 26.35 11.70 10.14
N PRO A 311 25.89 11.01 11.18
CA PRO A 311 25.00 11.60 12.17
C PRO A 311 25.54 12.95 12.72
N PRO A 312 24.68 13.98 12.89
CA PRO A 312 23.21 14.03 12.78
C PRO A 312 22.65 14.30 11.38
N GLY A 313 23.47 14.43 10.36
CA GLY A 313 23.02 14.75 9.00
C GLY A 313 22.50 13.56 8.18
N ASN A 314 22.36 12.38 8.77
CA ASN A 314 22.02 11.12 8.09
C ASN A 314 20.52 10.87 7.95
N TYR A 315 19.68 11.63 8.62
CA TYR A 315 18.22 11.53 8.57
C TYR A 315 17.60 12.92 8.50
N PHE A 316 16.34 13.00 8.11
CA PHE A 316 15.54 14.24 8.17
C PHE A 316 14.21 14.07 8.88
N LEU A 317 13.65 12.84 8.95
CA LEU A 317 12.47 12.52 9.74
C LEU A 317 12.67 11.22 10.50
N SER A 318 12.36 11.24 11.81
CA SER A 318 12.20 10.05 12.63
C SER A 318 11.04 10.25 13.61
N LEU A 319 10.50 9.14 14.12
CA LEU A 319 9.55 9.22 15.24
C LEU A 319 10.26 9.75 16.49
N PRO A 320 9.53 10.47 17.36
CA PRO A 320 10.07 10.95 18.63
C PRO A 320 10.13 9.84 19.72
N VAL A 321 10.01 8.59 19.34
CA VAL A 321 10.07 7.41 20.22
C VAL A 321 11.04 6.39 19.67
N LYS A 322 11.65 5.62 20.57
CA LYS A 322 12.58 4.56 20.19
C LYS A 322 11.82 3.32 19.72
N TYR A 323 12.44 2.59 18.81
CA TYR A 323 11.97 1.26 18.43
C TYR A 323 11.88 0.34 19.66
N GLU A 324 10.80 -0.38 19.76
CA GLU A 324 10.60 -1.45 20.75
C GLU A 324 10.43 -2.78 20.03
N VAL A 325 11.02 -3.84 20.58
CA VAL A 325 10.92 -5.20 20.02
C VAL A 325 9.46 -5.62 19.89
N ASN A 326 9.08 -6.17 18.73
CA ASN A 326 7.72 -6.54 18.36
C ASN A 326 6.73 -5.36 18.25
N GLN A 327 7.24 -4.17 18.00
CA GLN A 327 6.45 -3.01 17.62
C GLN A 327 6.52 -2.80 16.10
N GLY A 328 5.42 -2.42 15.47
CA GLY A 328 5.39 -2.04 14.07
C GLY A 328 4.26 -2.68 13.27
N PRO A 329 4.16 -2.33 11.94
CA PRO A 329 5.00 -1.33 11.28
C PRO A 329 4.71 0.07 11.82
N GLU A 330 5.77 0.83 12.08
CA GLU A 330 5.69 2.17 12.66
C GLU A 330 6.78 3.06 12.05
N GLY A 331 6.50 4.35 11.88
CA GLY A 331 7.49 5.29 11.40
C GLY A 331 7.02 6.16 10.25
N TYR A 332 7.95 6.81 9.59
CA TYR A 332 7.72 7.62 8.39
C TYR A 332 8.29 6.95 7.15
N SER A 333 7.63 7.16 6.02
CA SER A 333 7.99 6.63 4.72
C SER A 333 7.86 7.72 3.67
N VAL A 334 8.96 8.17 3.08
CA VAL A 334 8.94 9.07 1.93
C VAL A 334 8.56 8.28 0.68
N ASP A 335 7.33 8.46 0.22
CA ASP A 335 6.80 7.74 -0.95
C ASP A 335 6.61 8.68 -2.16
N ALA A 336 6.56 10.00 -1.95
CA ALA A 336 6.45 11.01 -2.99
C ALA A 336 7.83 11.51 -3.48
N ASN A 337 7.86 12.67 -4.08
CA ASN A 337 9.09 13.32 -4.55
C ASN A 337 9.08 14.80 -4.20
N VAL A 338 10.28 15.35 -4.03
CA VAL A 338 10.44 16.77 -3.71
C VAL A 338 9.95 17.65 -4.85
N VAL A 339 9.10 18.64 -4.53
CA VAL A 339 8.62 19.67 -5.45
C VAL A 339 8.99 21.06 -4.93
N LYS A 340 9.66 21.87 -5.75
CA LYS A 340 10.02 23.25 -5.38
C LYS A 340 9.03 24.24 -5.98
N VAL A 341 8.40 25.06 -5.12
CA VAL A 341 7.54 26.18 -5.53
C VAL A 341 7.94 27.42 -4.75
N GLY A 342 8.34 28.47 -5.46
CA GLY A 342 8.94 29.66 -4.85
C GLY A 342 10.24 29.32 -4.14
N GLU A 343 10.36 29.72 -2.89
CA GLU A 343 11.53 29.43 -2.05
C GLU A 343 11.43 28.11 -1.26
N TRP A 344 10.28 27.43 -1.31
CA TRP A 344 9.99 26.25 -0.53
C TRP A 344 10.12 24.95 -1.33
N TYR A 345 10.76 23.97 -0.72
CA TYR A 345 10.77 22.56 -1.12
C TYR A 345 9.70 21.84 -0.32
N TYR A 346 8.77 21.18 -1.00
CA TYR A 346 7.68 20.40 -0.41
C TYR A 346 7.89 18.92 -0.70
N ASP A 347 7.50 18.10 0.25
CA ASP A 347 7.39 16.65 0.07
C ASP A 347 6.26 16.11 0.92
N GLU A 348 5.87 14.89 0.67
CA GLU A 348 4.90 14.13 1.45
C GLU A 348 5.59 12.88 1.99
N VAL A 349 5.32 12.59 3.27
CA VAL A 349 5.73 11.36 3.90
C VAL A 349 4.51 10.67 4.49
N TYR A 350 4.42 9.35 4.32
CA TYR A 350 3.37 8.58 4.93
C TYR A 350 3.75 8.23 6.37
N SER A 351 2.85 8.53 7.28
CA SER A 351 2.98 8.19 8.69
C SER A 351 2.29 6.85 8.96
N TRP A 352 3.04 5.89 9.47
CA TRP A 352 2.54 4.56 9.81
C TRP A 352 2.23 4.47 11.29
N ALA A 353 0.99 4.10 11.62
CA ALA A 353 0.56 3.71 12.95
C ALA A 353 -0.03 2.30 12.91
N TRP A 354 0.43 1.41 13.80
CA TRP A 354 -0.07 0.05 13.83
C TRP A 354 -1.25 -0.11 14.80
N PRO A 355 -2.49 -0.32 14.30
CA PRO A 355 -3.71 -0.34 15.11
C PRO A 355 -3.77 -1.37 16.25
N PRO A 356 -3.12 -2.56 16.24
CA PRO A 356 -3.29 -3.51 17.34
C PRO A 356 -2.78 -3.03 18.69
N LYS A 357 -1.85 -2.07 18.72
CA LYS A 357 -1.26 -1.56 19.98
C LYS A 357 -1.74 -0.16 20.36
N CYS A 358 -2.33 0.57 19.43
CA CYS A 358 -2.90 1.88 19.68
C CYS A 358 -4.19 2.05 18.85
N GLY A 359 -5.11 2.89 19.26
CA GLY A 359 -6.37 3.15 18.55
C GLY A 359 -7.44 3.76 19.46
N GLU A 360 -8.56 4.16 18.87
CA GLU A 360 -9.73 4.59 19.62
C GLU A 360 -10.62 3.37 19.87
N GLY A 361 -10.81 3.02 21.14
CA GLY A 361 -11.71 1.94 21.58
C GLY A 361 -11.00 0.82 22.36
N ASN A 362 -11.78 -0.01 23.04
CA ASN A 362 -11.34 -1.18 23.83
C ASN A 362 -10.23 -0.94 24.87
N GLY A 363 -10.07 0.29 25.37
CA GLY A 363 -9.07 0.62 26.39
C GLY A 363 -7.65 0.75 25.85
N GLN A 364 -7.45 0.77 24.54
CA GLN A 364 -6.15 1.04 23.92
C GLN A 364 -5.79 2.53 24.07
N LYS A 365 -4.47 2.79 24.18
CA LYS A 365 -3.98 4.17 24.13
C LYS A 365 -4.10 4.71 22.71
N PRO A 366 -4.44 6.00 22.52
CA PRO A 366 -4.39 6.63 21.21
C PRO A 366 -3.00 6.47 20.58
N CYS A 367 -2.93 6.26 19.27
CA CYS A 367 -1.67 6.24 18.55
C CYS A 367 -0.94 7.57 18.72
N LEU A 368 0.36 7.52 18.92
CA LEU A 368 1.18 8.74 18.99
C LEU A 368 1.21 9.42 17.61
N VAL A 369 1.33 8.61 16.57
CA VAL A 369 1.45 9.03 15.18
C VAL A 369 0.15 8.67 14.48
N PRO A 370 -0.56 9.60 13.84
CA PRO A 370 -1.72 9.28 13.02
C PRO A 370 -1.30 8.50 11.77
N ASP A 371 -2.10 7.53 11.35
CA ASP A 371 -1.92 6.85 10.06
C ASP A 371 -2.39 7.78 8.93
N GLY A 372 -1.52 8.05 7.95
CA GLY A 372 -1.87 8.89 6.82
C GLY A 372 -0.74 9.81 6.32
N ALA A 373 -1.05 10.62 5.32
CA ALA A 373 -0.10 11.52 4.67
C ALA A 373 0.24 12.73 5.55
N CYS A 374 1.52 13.02 5.68
CA CYS A 374 2.08 14.18 6.37
C CYS A 374 2.74 15.11 5.36
N ALA A 375 2.27 16.35 5.25
CA ALA A 375 2.92 17.38 4.44
C ALA A 375 4.12 17.96 5.18
N ILE A 376 5.25 18.04 4.48
CA ILE A 376 6.50 18.61 5.00
C ILE A 376 7.08 19.64 4.05
N ARG A 377 7.86 20.58 4.56
CA ARG A 377 8.60 21.54 3.73
C ARG A 377 9.88 22.03 4.36
N THR A 378 10.79 22.56 3.52
CA THR A 378 11.98 23.29 3.94
C THR A 378 12.29 24.43 2.98
N ALA A 379 12.97 25.48 3.46
CA ALA A 379 13.59 26.50 2.60
C ALA A 379 15.04 26.15 2.24
N ASN A 380 15.66 25.20 2.93
CA ASN A 380 17.05 24.78 2.72
C ASN A 380 17.17 23.27 2.65
N ILE A 381 17.03 22.70 1.45
CA ILE A 381 17.10 21.25 1.23
C ILE A 381 18.49 20.65 1.56
N LEU A 382 19.55 21.46 1.67
CA LEU A 382 20.89 20.99 2.05
C LEU A 382 21.06 20.80 3.57
N ASP A 383 20.11 21.29 4.35
CA ASP A 383 20.08 21.09 5.80
C ASP A 383 18.94 20.14 6.17
N PRO A 384 19.21 18.85 6.42
CA PRO A 384 18.17 17.89 6.77
C PRO A 384 17.41 18.27 8.05
N SER A 385 18.01 19.03 8.97
CA SER A 385 17.36 19.48 10.21
C SER A 385 16.36 20.63 10.00
N SER A 386 16.35 21.23 8.81
CA SER A 386 15.47 22.38 8.48
C SER A 386 14.05 21.96 8.03
N TRP A 387 13.79 20.69 7.79
CA TRP A 387 12.46 20.21 7.42
C TRP A 387 11.46 20.40 8.55
N ARG A 388 10.26 20.84 8.19
CA ARG A 388 9.15 21.08 9.13
C ARG A 388 7.89 20.39 8.65
N GLY A 389 7.25 19.65 9.56
CA GLY A 389 5.96 19.03 9.32
C GLY A 389 4.79 19.99 9.59
N TRP A 390 3.64 19.69 9.01
CA TRP A 390 2.39 20.42 9.23
C TRP A 390 1.81 20.14 10.62
N ASP A 391 1.51 21.22 11.39
CA ASP A 391 0.94 21.13 12.75
C ASP A 391 -0.60 21.27 12.79
N GLY A 392 -1.25 21.32 11.60
CA GLY A 392 -2.68 21.61 11.45
C GLY A 392 -2.97 23.09 11.14
N ARG A 393 -1.95 23.98 11.22
CA ARG A 393 -2.07 25.41 10.92
C ARG A 393 -0.87 25.95 10.16
N ASN A 394 0.33 25.51 10.52
CA ASN A 394 1.59 25.97 9.97
C ASN A 394 2.58 24.80 9.82
N PHE A 395 3.68 25.04 9.12
CA PHE A 395 4.80 24.10 9.06
C PHE A 395 5.79 24.41 10.18
N THR A 396 5.55 23.87 11.38
CA THR A 396 6.34 24.15 12.58
C THR A 396 6.85 22.91 13.31
N VAL A 397 6.32 21.72 12.97
CA VAL A 397 6.73 20.47 13.62
C VAL A 397 8.19 20.18 13.30
N GLU A 398 9.03 20.12 14.34
CA GLU A 398 10.42 19.67 14.27
C GLU A 398 10.52 18.17 14.51
N PHE A 399 11.23 17.45 13.65
CA PHE A 399 11.51 16.03 13.83
C PHE A 399 12.79 15.83 14.66
N VAL A 400 12.76 14.88 15.58
CA VAL A 400 13.82 14.70 16.57
C VAL A 400 14.29 13.24 16.63
N ASP A 401 15.57 13.05 16.88
CA ASP A 401 16.16 11.73 17.08
C ASP A 401 16.05 11.32 18.56
N PRO A 402 15.22 10.32 18.89
CA PRO A 402 14.98 9.88 20.27
C PRO A 402 16.19 9.15 20.88
N TYR A 403 17.16 8.75 20.08
CA TYR A 403 18.37 8.07 20.56
C TYR A 403 19.46 9.05 21.02
N ARG A 404 19.39 10.33 20.59
CA ARG A 404 20.36 11.36 20.98
C ARG A 404 20.03 12.06 22.27
N ALA A 405 18.75 12.32 22.51
CA ALA A 405 18.28 12.99 23.70
C ALA A 405 16.87 12.47 24.10
N PRO A 406 16.52 12.48 25.39
CA PRO A 406 15.16 12.22 25.83
C PRO A 406 14.19 13.25 25.25
N VAL A 407 13.07 12.78 24.69
CA VAL A 407 12.04 13.63 24.13
C VAL A 407 10.97 13.89 25.18
N ALA A 408 10.89 15.11 25.70
CA ALA A 408 9.99 15.45 26.81
C ALA A 408 8.50 15.47 26.40
N ASN A 409 8.20 15.89 25.17
CA ASN A 409 6.84 15.97 24.63
C ASN A 409 6.78 15.35 23.22
N PRO A 410 6.68 14.03 23.08
CA PRO A 410 6.66 13.37 21.78
C PRO A 410 5.56 13.89 20.83
N LYS A 411 4.40 14.29 21.34
CA LYS A 411 3.29 14.80 20.52
C LYS A 411 3.61 16.11 19.80
N ALA A 412 4.54 16.89 20.27
CA ALA A 412 4.97 18.12 19.61
C ALA A 412 5.86 17.86 18.37
N HIS A 413 6.30 16.62 18.20
CA HIS A 413 7.25 16.20 17.16
C HIS A 413 6.62 15.23 16.14
N VAL A 414 5.29 15.20 16.06
CA VAL A 414 4.54 14.45 15.06
C VAL A 414 3.63 15.37 14.27
N CYS A 415 3.53 15.16 12.97
CA CYS A 415 2.72 16.03 12.14
C CYS A 415 1.24 15.63 12.14
N VAL A 416 0.41 16.59 11.76
CA VAL A 416 -1.01 16.38 11.50
C VAL A 416 -1.17 15.92 10.05
N THR A 417 -1.91 14.84 9.83
CA THR A 417 -2.15 14.32 8.48
C THR A 417 -3.04 15.26 7.66
N VAL A 418 -2.81 15.25 6.35
CA VAL A 418 -3.62 15.98 5.38
C VAL A 418 -4.56 15.01 4.65
N PRO A 419 -5.86 15.32 4.54
CA PRO A 419 -6.81 14.41 3.90
C PRO A 419 -6.58 14.33 2.39
N TYR A 420 -6.97 13.20 1.79
CA TYR A 420 -6.97 12.96 0.34
C TYR A 420 -5.58 12.88 -0.32
N LEU A 421 -4.52 12.80 0.47
CA LEU A 421 -3.16 12.58 -0.03
C LEU A 421 -2.62 11.19 0.30
N ASP A 422 -3.37 10.41 1.09
CA ASP A 422 -3.00 9.04 1.46
C ASP A 422 -2.74 8.18 0.22
N TYR A 423 -1.74 7.31 0.31
CA TYR A 423 -1.31 6.45 -0.80
C TYR A 423 -0.77 7.21 -2.02
N SER A 424 -0.28 8.42 -1.81
CA SER A 424 0.50 9.15 -2.80
C SER A 424 1.75 8.36 -3.19
N THR A 425 2.03 8.30 -4.48
CA THR A 425 3.23 7.66 -5.02
C THR A 425 4.04 8.62 -5.88
N GLY A 426 3.56 9.84 -6.07
CA GLY A 426 4.25 10.89 -6.78
C GLY A 426 3.47 12.19 -6.75
N ILE A 427 4.19 13.31 -6.57
CA ILE A 427 3.64 14.66 -6.59
C ILE A 427 4.43 15.50 -7.59
N ASN A 428 3.73 16.25 -8.42
CA ASN A 428 4.33 17.16 -9.39
C ASN A 428 3.63 18.53 -9.32
N TYR A 429 4.28 19.55 -9.88
CA TYR A 429 3.68 20.87 -10.06
C TYR A 429 3.28 21.09 -11.52
N HIS A 430 2.00 21.27 -11.76
CA HIS A 430 1.49 21.58 -13.10
C HIS A 430 1.60 23.07 -13.35
N ALA A 431 2.56 23.46 -14.18
CA ALA A 431 2.94 24.87 -14.35
C ALA A 431 1.80 25.75 -14.92
N ALA A 432 0.97 25.20 -15.84
CA ALA A 432 -0.09 25.98 -16.47
C ALA A 432 -1.27 26.30 -15.55
N SER A 433 -1.62 25.40 -14.61
CA SER A 433 -2.72 25.62 -13.65
C SER A 433 -2.26 26.12 -12.29
N HIS A 434 -0.96 26.17 -12.04
CA HIS A 434 -0.37 26.47 -10.72
C HIS A 434 -0.87 25.55 -9.60
N LEU A 435 -1.05 24.26 -9.90
CA LEU A 435 -1.51 23.26 -8.95
C LEU A 435 -0.45 22.19 -8.71
N PHE A 436 -0.38 21.70 -7.49
CA PHE A 436 0.21 20.41 -7.20
C PHE A 436 -0.73 19.32 -7.69
N VAL A 437 -0.17 18.27 -8.27
CA VAL A 437 -0.90 17.10 -8.78
C VAL A 437 -0.29 15.86 -8.16
N ALA A 438 -1.08 15.07 -7.45
CA ALA A 438 -0.63 13.80 -6.88
C ALA A 438 -1.25 12.61 -7.60
N THR A 439 -0.44 11.58 -7.81
CA THR A 439 -0.88 10.24 -8.22
C THR A 439 -1.07 9.38 -6.99
N LEU A 440 -2.23 8.72 -6.88
CA LEU A 440 -2.61 7.91 -5.73
C LEU A 440 -2.98 6.51 -6.22
N TRP A 441 -2.56 5.48 -5.48
CA TRP A 441 -2.99 4.12 -5.75
C TRP A 441 -3.86 3.59 -4.63
N ASN A 442 -5.19 3.61 -4.83
CA ASN A 442 -6.13 3.00 -3.91
C ASN A 442 -6.09 1.47 -4.04
N GLN A 443 -5.74 0.79 -2.96
CA GLN A 443 -5.72 -0.67 -2.85
C GLN A 443 -7.02 -1.25 -2.25
N GLY A 444 -8.09 -0.43 -2.16
CA GLY A 444 -9.39 -0.81 -1.63
C GLY A 444 -9.63 -0.39 -0.18
N SER A 445 -8.63 0.13 0.52
CA SER A 445 -8.74 0.57 1.93
C SER A 445 -9.09 2.05 2.10
N ALA A 446 -8.89 2.87 1.07
CA ALA A 446 -9.05 4.32 1.17
C ALA A 446 -10.51 4.82 1.21
N GLY A 447 -11.49 3.97 0.92
CA GLY A 447 -12.92 4.36 0.95
C GLY A 447 -13.36 5.34 -0.16
N TRP A 448 -12.48 5.64 -1.14
CA TRP A 448 -12.81 6.59 -2.23
C TRP A 448 -13.59 5.96 -3.37
N GLY A 449 -13.54 4.63 -3.53
CA GLY A 449 -14.14 3.90 -4.63
C GLY A 449 -13.37 2.63 -4.98
N PRO A 450 -13.44 2.14 -6.24
CA PRO A 450 -12.79 0.91 -6.67
C PRO A 450 -11.26 0.97 -6.57
N ILE A 451 -10.63 -0.20 -6.51
CA ILE A 451 -9.17 -0.32 -6.61
C ILE A 451 -8.71 0.30 -7.94
N GLY A 452 -7.71 1.20 -7.89
CA GLY A 452 -7.24 1.85 -9.10
C GLY A 452 -6.35 3.07 -8.88
N LEU A 453 -5.98 3.67 -9.99
CA LEU A 453 -5.23 4.92 -10.06
C LEU A 453 -6.16 6.11 -9.93
N TYR A 454 -5.81 7.02 -9.04
CA TYR A 454 -6.52 8.28 -8.82
C TYR A 454 -5.58 9.46 -8.95
N PHE A 455 -6.17 10.63 -9.22
CA PHE A 455 -5.49 11.91 -9.14
C PHE A 455 -6.17 12.81 -8.13
N THR A 456 -5.37 13.62 -7.45
CA THR A 456 -5.84 14.74 -6.62
C THR A 456 -4.98 15.96 -6.88
N THR A 457 -5.52 17.15 -6.59
CA THR A 457 -4.83 18.42 -6.83
C THR A 457 -4.90 19.32 -5.61
N SER A 458 -3.89 20.18 -5.45
CA SER A 458 -3.85 21.17 -4.39
C SER A 458 -3.25 22.50 -4.86
N PRO A 459 -3.78 23.64 -4.44
CA PRO A 459 -3.15 24.95 -4.71
C PRO A 459 -2.00 25.28 -3.75
N ASP A 460 -1.91 24.62 -2.59
CA ASP A 460 -1.05 25.02 -1.48
C ASP A 460 -0.37 23.86 -0.75
N PHE A 461 -0.44 22.65 -1.31
CA PHE A 461 0.10 21.41 -0.73
C PHE A 461 -0.62 20.89 0.52
N ILE A 462 -1.65 21.59 1.02
CA ILE A 462 -2.40 21.23 2.23
C ILE A 462 -3.85 20.89 1.92
N ARG A 463 -4.51 21.69 1.08
CA ARG A 463 -5.92 21.50 0.72
C ARG A 463 -6.01 20.70 -0.58
N TRP A 464 -6.15 19.40 -0.45
CA TRP A 464 -6.28 18.51 -1.60
C TRP A 464 -7.74 18.30 -2.00
N SER A 465 -8.00 18.21 -3.29
CA SER A 465 -9.31 17.86 -3.82
C SER A 465 -9.66 16.41 -3.45
N LYS A 466 -10.96 16.07 -3.48
CA LYS A 466 -11.34 14.67 -3.42
C LYS A 466 -10.67 13.92 -4.57
N PRO A 467 -10.05 12.73 -4.32
CA PRO A 467 -9.43 11.96 -5.37
C PRO A 467 -10.39 11.56 -6.48
N GLU A 468 -9.98 11.74 -7.72
CA GLU A 468 -10.74 11.36 -8.91
C GLU A 468 -10.13 10.14 -9.58
N LEU A 469 -10.99 9.16 -9.88
CA LEU A 469 -10.60 7.91 -10.51
C LEU A 469 -10.11 8.17 -11.94
N ALA A 470 -8.87 7.80 -12.22
CA ALA A 470 -8.29 7.84 -13.56
C ALA A 470 -8.42 6.49 -14.28
N MET A 471 -8.18 5.38 -13.56
CA MET A 471 -8.26 4.03 -14.13
C MET A 471 -8.46 3.00 -13.03
N THR A 472 -9.42 2.08 -13.21
CA THR A 472 -9.57 0.95 -12.29
C THR A 472 -8.49 -0.11 -12.53
N GLN A 473 -8.19 -0.90 -11.49
CA GLN A 473 -7.33 -2.07 -11.64
C GLN A 473 -7.86 -3.03 -12.73
N ASP A 474 -9.18 -3.21 -12.83
CA ASP A 474 -9.80 -4.04 -13.84
C ASP A 474 -9.51 -3.54 -15.26
N GLN A 475 -9.55 -2.25 -15.50
CA GLN A 475 -9.18 -1.65 -16.80
C GLN A 475 -7.71 -1.89 -17.16
N MET A 476 -6.81 -1.85 -16.18
CA MET A 476 -5.40 -2.17 -16.40
C MET A 476 -5.22 -3.67 -16.69
N LEU A 477 -5.89 -4.54 -15.95
CA LEU A 477 -5.83 -5.99 -16.12
C LEU A 477 -6.34 -6.47 -17.47
N ARG A 478 -7.33 -5.80 -18.10
CA ARG A 478 -7.82 -6.14 -19.44
C ARG A 478 -6.74 -6.09 -20.51
N ARG A 479 -5.70 -5.30 -20.29
CA ARG A 479 -4.59 -5.11 -21.23
C ARG A 479 -3.53 -6.20 -21.10
N GLU A 480 -3.64 -7.06 -20.09
CA GLU A 480 -2.70 -8.13 -19.87
C GLU A 480 -3.21 -9.44 -20.50
N PRO A 481 -2.38 -10.19 -21.20
CA PRO A 481 -2.83 -11.39 -21.92
C PRO A 481 -3.31 -12.49 -20.99
N ASP A 482 -2.66 -12.63 -19.83
CA ASP A 482 -2.94 -13.65 -18.82
C ASP A 482 -2.18 -13.34 -17.52
N GLY A 483 -2.38 -14.18 -16.49
CA GLY A 483 -1.61 -14.16 -15.28
C GLY A 483 -2.26 -13.39 -14.13
N ASN A 484 -1.61 -13.48 -12.97
CA ASN A 484 -1.98 -12.80 -11.73
C ASN A 484 -1.10 -11.57 -11.58
N TRP A 485 -1.52 -10.47 -12.20
CA TRP A 485 -0.78 -9.22 -12.21
C TRP A 485 -1.33 -8.24 -11.17
N SER A 486 -0.44 -7.47 -10.59
CA SER A 486 -0.77 -6.29 -9.78
C SER A 486 0.03 -5.08 -10.26
N TYR A 487 -0.39 -3.90 -9.83
CA TYR A 487 0.21 -2.63 -10.22
C TYR A 487 0.54 -1.81 -8.98
N ALA A 488 1.64 -1.07 -9.03
CA ALA A 488 2.06 -0.17 -7.97
C ALA A 488 2.97 0.94 -8.51
N TYR A 489 3.35 1.87 -7.63
CA TYR A 489 4.43 2.84 -7.84
C TYR A 489 4.18 3.77 -9.03
N PHE A 490 3.01 4.40 -9.05
CA PHE A 490 2.63 5.34 -10.08
C PHE A 490 3.35 6.68 -9.89
N SER A 491 3.86 7.27 -10.98
CA SER A 491 4.45 8.61 -10.97
C SER A 491 4.32 9.28 -12.33
N LEU A 492 4.38 10.62 -12.32
CA LEU A 492 4.41 11.41 -13.54
C LEU A 492 5.83 11.95 -13.77
N ILE A 493 6.35 11.79 -14.97
CA ILE A 493 7.61 12.39 -15.40
C ILE A 493 7.39 12.99 -16.79
N ASP A 494 7.59 14.29 -16.91
CA ASP A 494 7.33 14.98 -18.16
C ASP A 494 8.64 15.23 -18.93
N PRO A 495 8.79 14.69 -20.16
CA PRO A 495 9.96 14.96 -21.01
C PRO A 495 10.13 16.45 -21.35
N LYS A 496 9.06 17.25 -21.21
CA LYS A 496 9.04 18.69 -21.42
C LYS A 496 9.21 19.49 -20.12
N SER A 497 9.53 18.83 -19.01
CA SER A 497 9.79 19.53 -17.75
C SER A 497 10.86 20.60 -17.94
N ALA A 498 10.59 21.79 -17.43
CA ALA A 498 11.53 22.92 -17.51
C ALA A 498 12.67 22.81 -16.49
N ASP A 499 12.51 21.94 -15.48
CA ASP A 499 13.50 21.73 -14.42
C ASP A 499 14.26 20.41 -14.57
N SER A 500 15.47 20.38 -14.04
CA SER A 500 16.37 19.23 -14.13
C SER A 500 16.00 18.08 -13.17
N SER A 501 15.05 18.29 -12.27
CA SER A 501 14.52 17.25 -11.36
C SER A 501 13.22 16.63 -11.84
N PHE A 502 12.68 17.05 -12.99
CA PHE A 502 11.41 16.61 -13.56
C PHE A 502 10.21 16.74 -12.60
N MET A 503 10.26 17.72 -11.68
CA MET A 503 9.18 17.96 -10.73
C MET A 503 8.02 18.77 -11.31
N THR A 504 8.23 19.48 -12.45
CA THR A 504 7.16 20.19 -13.16
C THR A 504 6.63 19.36 -14.32
N ILE A 505 5.33 19.47 -14.56
CA ILE A 505 4.65 18.77 -15.66
C ILE A 505 3.81 19.74 -16.51
N THR A 506 3.63 19.36 -17.76
CA THR A 506 2.65 19.94 -18.70
C THR A 506 1.40 19.06 -18.78
N ASP A 507 0.49 19.36 -19.72
CA ASP A 507 -0.71 18.55 -19.97
C ASP A 507 -0.41 17.15 -20.58
N SER A 508 0.85 16.81 -20.85
CA SER A 508 1.19 15.59 -21.59
C SER A 508 2.43 14.86 -21.02
N PRO A 509 2.46 14.54 -19.72
CA PRO A 509 3.54 13.79 -19.11
C PRO A 509 3.51 12.31 -19.50
N TYR A 510 4.56 11.58 -19.14
CA TYR A 510 4.51 10.13 -19.01
C TYR A 510 3.97 9.72 -17.65
N LEU A 511 3.08 8.72 -17.64
CA LEU A 511 2.76 7.92 -16.46
C LEU A 511 3.73 6.74 -16.42
N TYR A 512 4.49 6.63 -15.34
CA TYR A 512 5.29 5.47 -15.00
C TYR A 512 4.57 4.63 -13.95
N TYR A 513 4.68 3.32 -14.06
CA TYR A 513 4.14 2.38 -13.07
C TYR A 513 4.81 1.02 -13.18
N VAL A 514 4.81 0.27 -12.08
CA VAL A 514 5.35 -1.07 -12.02
C VAL A 514 4.23 -2.09 -12.13
N ARG A 515 4.39 -3.05 -13.03
CA ARG A 515 3.58 -4.26 -13.10
C ARG A 515 4.33 -5.42 -12.45
N MET A 516 3.67 -6.10 -11.54
CA MET A 516 4.22 -7.22 -10.77
C MET A 516 3.47 -8.50 -11.10
N ASP A 517 4.20 -9.60 -11.35
CA ASP A 517 3.63 -10.92 -11.57
C ASP A 517 3.43 -11.65 -10.23
N GLY A 518 2.20 -11.82 -9.82
CA GLY A 518 1.85 -12.50 -8.57
C GLY A 518 2.10 -14.03 -8.59
N ASN A 519 2.33 -14.64 -9.77
CA ASN A 519 2.67 -16.05 -9.87
C ASN A 519 4.17 -16.32 -9.68
N HIS A 520 4.99 -15.28 -9.81
CA HIS A 520 6.46 -15.35 -9.69
C HIS A 520 7.00 -14.25 -8.77
N PRO A 521 6.42 -14.08 -7.56
CA PRO A 521 6.94 -13.08 -6.65
C PRO A 521 8.33 -13.51 -6.14
N PRO A 522 9.18 -12.54 -5.79
CA PRO A 522 9.01 -11.10 -5.91
C PRO A 522 9.59 -10.50 -7.20
N TYR A 523 10.09 -11.32 -8.13
CA TYR A 523 11.18 -10.92 -9.02
C TYR A 523 10.76 -10.60 -10.45
N ARG A 524 9.55 -10.93 -10.89
CA ARG A 524 9.10 -10.55 -12.21
C ARG A 524 8.34 -9.24 -12.17
N ARG A 525 9.08 -8.16 -12.39
CA ARG A 525 8.51 -6.80 -12.44
C ARG A 525 8.88 -6.11 -13.74
N VAL A 526 8.02 -5.25 -14.21
CA VAL A 526 8.27 -4.40 -15.38
C VAL A 526 7.88 -2.98 -15.04
N LEU A 527 8.84 -2.07 -15.12
CA LEU A 527 8.58 -0.64 -15.11
C LEU A 527 8.08 -0.23 -16.49
N PHE A 528 6.83 0.22 -16.57
CA PHE A 528 6.25 0.74 -17.78
C PHE A 528 6.25 2.26 -17.80
N ARG A 529 6.28 2.80 -19.03
CA ARG A 529 6.07 4.19 -19.37
C ARG A 529 4.93 4.29 -20.39
N GLN A 530 4.00 5.23 -20.17
CA GLN A 530 2.87 5.49 -21.08
C GLN A 530 2.58 6.98 -21.15
N LYS A 531 2.39 7.55 -22.34
CA LYS A 531 1.90 8.93 -22.48
C LYS A 531 0.49 9.06 -21.95
N ILE A 532 0.23 10.16 -21.25
CA ILE A 532 -1.11 10.53 -20.80
C ILE A 532 -1.41 11.98 -21.13
N LYS A 533 -2.69 12.36 -21.08
CA LYS A 533 -3.15 13.75 -21.17
C LYS A 533 -3.84 14.16 -19.87
N LEU A 534 -3.50 15.35 -19.40
CA LEU A 534 -4.06 16.00 -18.23
C LEU A 534 -4.88 17.24 -18.56
N ASP A 535 -5.42 17.33 -19.81
CA ASP A 535 -6.24 18.44 -20.29
C ASP A 535 -7.50 18.69 -19.44
N TRP A 536 -7.96 17.69 -18.72
CA TRP A 536 -9.05 17.77 -17.74
C TRP A 536 -8.72 18.63 -16.51
N LEU A 537 -7.45 18.83 -16.15
CA LEU A 537 -7.04 19.69 -15.03
C LEU A 537 -7.51 21.15 -15.24
N ALA A 538 -7.49 21.63 -16.46
CA ALA A 538 -7.99 22.96 -16.80
C ALA A 538 -9.52 23.10 -16.66
N ALA A 539 -10.25 21.98 -16.80
CA ALA A 539 -11.72 21.94 -16.67
C ALA A 539 -12.18 21.86 -15.22
N LEU A 540 -11.41 21.20 -14.34
CA LEU A 540 -11.73 21.05 -12.91
C LEU A 540 -11.55 22.34 -12.11
N HIS A 541 -10.65 23.22 -12.56
CA HIS A 541 -10.33 24.48 -11.89
C HIS A 541 -10.47 25.65 -12.88
N PRO A 542 -11.71 26.15 -13.11
CA PRO A 542 -11.89 27.35 -13.90
C PRO A 542 -11.03 28.46 -13.29
N LYS A 543 -10.26 29.16 -14.13
CA LYS A 543 -9.31 30.21 -13.81
C LYS A 543 -9.82 31.21 -12.74
N SER A 544 -9.90 30.82 -11.50
CA SER A 544 -9.92 31.75 -10.40
C SER A 544 -8.47 32.18 -10.21
N ALA A 545 -8.12 33.34 -10.76
CA ALA A 545 -6.87 33.99 -10.45
C ALA A 545 -6.70 33.98 -8.92
N LEU A 546 -5.70 33.24 -8.45
CA LEU A 546 -5.23 33.43 -7.07
C LEU A 546 -4.92 34.92 -6.96
N PRO A 547 -5.43 35.63 -5.94
CA PRO A 547 -4.93 36.96 -5.68
C PRO A 547 -3.42 36.81 -5.48
N ALA A 548 -2.65 37.61 -6.23
CA ALA A 548 -1.22 37.73 -6.04
C ALA A 548 -0.98 37.84 -4.54
N ALA A 549 -0.05 37.01 -4.03
CA ALA A 549 0.32 37.04 -2.61
C ALA A 549 0.48 38.50 -2.22
N ALA A 550 -0.39 38.95 -1.32
CA ALA A 550 -0.33 40.31 -0.82
C ALA A 550 1.08 40.47 -0.21
N ASN A 551 1.88 41.32 -0.84
CA ASN A 551 3.11 41.80 -0.25
C ASN A 551 2.73 42.46 1.08
N GLU A 552 2.93 41.76 2.17
CA GLU A 552 2.89 42.38 3.49
C GLU A 552 4.03 43.42 3.51
N PRO A 553 3.72 44.71 3.74
CA PRO A 553 4.75 45.69 3.87
C PRO A 553 5.52 45.41 5.17
N HIS A 554 6.78 45.09 5.05
CA HIS A 554 7.72 45.10 6.18
C HIS A 554 7.78 46.50 6.80
N GLY A 555 6.88 46.76 7.73
CA GLY A 555 6.97 47.89 8.63
C GLY A 555 8.16 47.69 9.57
N ARG A 556 9.32 48.32 9.24
CA ARG A 556 10.41 48.51 10.19
C ARG A 556 9.89 49.41 11.34
N GLN A 557 9.57 48.82 12.46
CA GLN A 557 9.50 49.57 13.73
C GLN A 557 10.92 49.71 14.24
N ALA A 558 11.41 50.94 14.23
CA ALA A 558 12.63 51.35 14.91
C ALA A 558 12.45 51.19 16.42
N MET A 559 13.34 50.45 17.07
CA MET A 559 13.42 50.42 18.54
C MET A 559 14.02 51.74 19.05
N PRO A 560 13.49 52.31 20.12
CA PRO A 560 14.12 53.47 20.78
C PRO A 560 15.36 53.03 21.56
N ALA A 561 16.40 53.88 21.52
CA ALA A 561 17.66 53.69 22.25
C ALA A 561 17.44 53.77 23.78
N PRO A 562 18.23 53.04 24.59
CA PRO A 562 18.16 53.10 26.04
C PRO A 562 18.79 54.38 26.58
N ARG A 563 18.10 54.98 27.54
CA ARG A 563 18.69 55.98 28.47
C ARG A 563 19.22 55.29 29.71
#